data_9ae2932f7dfdabe2564621682a838df8
#
_entry.id   9ae2932f7dfdabe2564621682a838df8
#
_cell.length_a   1.000
_cell.length_b   1.000
_cell.length_c   1.000
_cell.angle_alpha   90.00
_cell.angle_beta   90.00
_cell.angle_gamma   90.00
#
_symmetry.space_group_name_H-M   'P 1'
#
loop_
_entity.id
_entity.type
_entity.pdbx_description
1 polymer ?
#
loop_
_entity_poly.entity_id
_entity_poly.type
_entity_poly.pdbx_seq_one_letter_code
_entity_poly.pdbx_strand_id
1 'polypeptide(L)'
;FFSHWHTVTQGDTVMSRFAWVPDLAMPLSFMLDGLSLLFALMICAIGALIFIYAGRYLEGHRDLPRLYVLLLCFMAAMLGVVLSDNLIVLFVFWELTSITSYLLIGFNHEDANARAKALQGLIVTVGGGLALMTGFILLGQIGGSYELSVLITRGGTITAHPLYGLALVLI
;
A
#
# COMPACT_ATOMS: atom_id res chain seq x y z
N PHE A 1 6.47 -16.77 -4.17
CA PHE A 1 7.60 -15.84 -4.16
C PHE A 1 8.84 -16.46 -4.81
N PHE A 2 9.35 -17.56 -4.27
CA PHE A 2 10.56 -18.22 -4.78
C PHE A 2 10.43 -18.76 -6.22
N SER A 3 9.22 -19.14 -6.67
CA SER A 3 8.98 -19.62 -8.03
C SER A 3 9.19 -18.56 -9.12
N HIS A 4 9.03 -17.28 -8.78
CA HIS A 4 9.16 -16.15 -9.71
C HIS A 4 10.48 -15.38 -9.56
N TRP A 5 11.33 -15.79 -8.60
CA TRP A 5 12.62 -15.16 -8.37
C TRP A 5 13.48 -15.09 -9.62
N HIS A 6 13.58 -16.22 -10.33
CA HIS A 6 14.42 -16.32 -11.53
C HIS A 6 13.92 -15.44 -12.68
N THR A 7 12.61 -15.34 -12.83
CA THR A 7 11.96 -14.49 -13.86
C THR A 7 12.26 -13.02 -13.61
N VAL A 8 12.06 -12.57 -12.37
CA VAL A 8 12.25 -11.16 -12.00
C VAL A 8 13.73 -10.76 -12.03
N THR A 9 14.67 -11.65 -11.67
CA THR A 9 16.12 -11.37 -11.74
C THR A 9 16.63 -11.29 -13.18
N GLN A 10 15.91 -11.81 -14.17
CA GLN A 10 16.20 -11.67 -15.59
C GLN A 10 15.62 -10.36 -16.18
N GLY A 11 14.94 -9.55 -15.38
CA GLY A 11 14.36 -8.28 -15.81
C GLY A 11 12.91 -8.39 -16.31
N ASP A 12 12.32 -9.59 -16.22
CA ASP A 12 10.92 -9.80 -16.60
C ASP A 12 9.96 -9.40 -15.45
N THR A 13 8.75 -8.97 -15.82
CA THR A 13 7.68 -8.63 -14.87
C THR A 13 6.65 -9.77 -14.82
N VAL A 14 6.22 -10.10 -13.60
CA VAL A 14 5.14 -11.08 -13.40
C VAL A 14 3.86 -10.33 -13.04
N MET A 15 2.82 -10.52 -13.84
CA MET A 15 1.50 -9.91 -13.63
C MET A 15 0.48 -10.95 -13.20
N SER A 16 -0.33 -10.60 -12.21
CA SER A 16 -1.48 -11.39 -11.76
C SER A 16 -2.71 -10.52 -11.70
N ARG A 17 -3.78 -10.92 -12.37
CA ARG A 17 -5.04 -10.18 -12.44
C ARG A 17 -6.20 -11.04 -11.96
N PHE A 18 -7.00 -10.48 -11.05
CA PHE A 18 -8.19 -11.10 -10.51
C PHE A 18 -9.39 -10.18 -10.76
N ALA A 19 -10.52 -10.72 -11.19
CA ALA A 19 -11.77 -9.95 -11.30
C ALA A 19 -12.27 -9.63 -9.89
N TRP A 20 -12.26 -8.34 -9.52
CA TRP A 20 -12.73 -7.89 -8.20
C TRP A 20 -14.10 -7.23 -8.29
N VAL A 21 -14.24 -6.18 -9.12
CA VAL A 21 -15.51 -5.48 -9.33
C VAL A 21 -15.77 -5.44 -10.84
N PRO A 22 -16.43 -6.48 -11.40
CA PRO A 22 -16.66 -6.59 -12.85
C PRO A 22 -17.44 -5.41 -13.43
N ASP A 23 -18.44 -4.91 -12.68
CA ASP A 23 -19.30 -3.80 -13.11
C ASP A 23 -18.57 -2.46 -13.29
N LEU A 24 -17.45 -2.27 -12.61
CA LEU A 24 -16.62 -1.09 -12.72
C LEU A 24 -15.37 -1.32 -13.60
N ALA A 25 -15.24 -2.49 -14.21
CA ALA A 25 -14.05 -2.92 -14.94
C ALA A 25 -12.74 -2.69 -14.14
N MET A 26 -12.79 -2.88 -12.81
CA MET A 26 -11.66 -2.75 -11.90
C MET A 26 -11.09 -4.13 -11.55
N PRO A 27 -10.02 -4.57 -12.20
CA PRO A 27 -9.33 -5.79 -11.81
C PRO A 27 -8.44 -5.49 -10.58
N LEU A 28 -8.34 -6.47 -9.69
CA LEU A 28 -7.30 -6.52 -8.69
C LEU A 28 -6.03 -6.98 -9.40
N SER A 29 -5.20 -6.03 -9.84
CA SER A 29 -3.98 -6.32 -10.58
C SER A 29 -2.76 -6.10 -9.71
N PHE A 30 -1.87 -7.10 -9.72
CA PHE A 30 -0.60 -7.08 -9.03
C PHE A 30 0.53 -7.26 -10.03
N MET A 31 1.59 -6.49 -9.84
CA MET A 31 2.79 -6.52 -10.66
C MET A 31 4.00 -6.78 -9.75
N LEU A 32 4.79 -7.78 -10.11
CA LEU A 32 6.05 -8.09 -9.44
C LEU A 32 7.18 -7.81 -10.42
N ASP A 33 7.93 -6.76 -10.16
CA ASP A 33 9.15 -6.37 -10.83
C ASP A 33 10.34 -6.35 -9.85
N GLY A 34 11.52 -5.94 -10.30
CA GLY A 34 12.71 -5.89 -9.45
C GLY A 34 12.57 -4.94 -8.26
N LEU A 35 11.89 -3.79 -8.44
CA LEU A 35 11.69 -2.80 -7.40
C LEU A 35 10.68 -3.28 -6.35
N SER A 36 9.52 -3.76 -6.80
CA SER A 36 8.50 -4.30 -5.91
C SER A 36 8.97 -5.54 -5.15
N LEU A 37 9.80 -6.39 -5.78
CA LEU A 37 10.45 -7.52 -5.13
C LEU A 37 11.38 -7.07 -4.00
N LEU A 38 12.22 -6.05 -4.23
CA LEU A 38 13.12 -5.50 -3.22
C LEU A 38 12.35 -4.98 -2.00
N PHE A 39 11.31 -4.17 -2.24
CA PHE A 39 10.47 -3.64 -1.16
C PHE A 39 9.69 -4.74 -0.44
N ALA A 40 9.16 -5.73 -1.16
CA ALA A 40 8.45 -6.85 -0.54
C ALA A 40 9.38 -7.67 0.37
N LEU A 41 10.62 -7.93 -0.04
CA LEU A 41 11.61 -8.60 0.78
C LEU A 41 11.95 -7.77 2.04
N MET A 42 12.13 -6.46 1.88
CA MET A 42 12.40 -5.56 2.99
C MET A 42 11.23 -5.55 4.01
N ILE A 43 9.99 -5.45 3.53
CA ILE A 43 8.79 -5.50 4.38
C ILE A 43 8.72 -6.83 5.14
N CYS A 44 8.94 -7.95 4.45
CA CYS A 44 8.92 -9.28 5.07
C CYS A 44 10.05 -9.46 6.09
N ALA A 45 11.28 -9.02 5.76
CA ALA A 45 12.42 -9.16 6.65
C ALA A 45 12.27 -8.33 7.93
N ILE A 46 11.94 -7.04 7.79
CA ILE A 46 11.71 -6.14 8.93
C ILE A 46 10.50 -6.62 9.73
N GLY A 47 9.41 -7.02 9.06
CA GLY A 47 8.23 -7.58 9.71
C GLY A 47 8.56 -8.80 10.56
N ALA A 48 9.31 -9.75 10.03
CA ALA A 48 9.75 -10.94 10.77
C ALA A 48 10.55 -10.57 12.03
N LEU A 49 11.48 -9.62 11.93
CA LEU A 49 12.24 -9.13 13.09
C LEU A 49 11.34 -8.49 14.15
N ILE A 50 10.36 -7.69 13.72
CA ILE A 50 9.38 -7.06 14.63
C ILE A 50 8.54 -8.13 15.34
N PHE A 51 8.09 -9.18 14.63
CA PHE A 51 7.35 -10.29 15.24
C PHE A 51 8.16 -11.00 16.31
N ILE A 52 9.43 -11.31 16.04
CA ILE A 52 10.32 -11.97 17.00
C ILE A 52 10.53 -11.07 18.22
N TYR A 53 10.79 -9.78 18.01
CA TYR A 53 10.98 -8.80 19.08
C TYR A 53 9.73 -8.67 19.94
N ALA A 54 8.56 -8.45 19.31
CA ALA A 54 7.29 -8.27 20.01
C ALA A 54 6.93 -9.48 20.89
N GLY A 55 7.21 -10.70 20.41
CA GLY A 55 6.98 -11.92 21.17
C GLY A 55 7.79 -12.01 22.45
N ARG A 56 9.03 -11.50 22.41
CA ARG A 56 9.89 -11.46 23.60
C ARG A 56 9.57 -10.29 24.53
N TYR A 57 9.31 -9.11 23.94
CA TYR A 57 9.06 -7.89 24.69
C TYR A 57 7.73 -7.91 25.45
N LEU A 58 6.69 -8.51 24.88
CA LEU A 58 5.34 -8.62 25.45
C LEU A 58 5.03 -10.06 25.93
N GLU A 59 6.05 -10.83 26.29
CA GLU A 59 5.86 -12.19 26.79
C GLU A 59 4.94 -12.20 28.02
N GLY A 60 3.84 -12.97 27.94
CA GLY A 60 2.82 -13.01 28.99
C GLY A 60 1.80 -11.87 28.98
N HIS A 61 1.92 -10.90 28.07
CA HIS A 61 0.93 -9.82 27.96
C HIS A 61 -0.36 -10.31 27.29
N ARG A 62 -1.52 -9.97 27.90
CA ARG A 62 -2.85 -10.41 27.43
C ARG A 62 -3.16 -10.02 25.99
N ASP A 63 -2.66 -8.86 25.54
CA ASP A 63 -2.99 -8.28 24.23
C ASP A 63 -1.98 -8.65 23.12
N LEU A 64 -1.01 -9.51 23.40
CA LEU A 64 -0.02 -9.96 22.39
C LEU A 64 -0.67 -10.53 21.11
N PRO A 65 -1.73 -11.38 21.19
CA PRO A 65 -2.38 -11.88 19.97
C PRO A 65 -2.99 -10.75 19.13
N ARG A 66 -3.57 -9.73 19.77
CA ARG A 66 -4.13 -8.56 19.08
C ARG A 66 -3.03 -7.77 18.36
N LEU A 67 -1.87 -7.59 18.99
CA LEU A 67 -0.73 -6.93 18.35
C LEU A 67 -0.28 -7.70 17.11
N TYR A 68 -0.17 -9.01 17.17
CA TYR A 68 0.23 -9.84 16.03
C TYR A 68 -0.74 -9.73 14.87
N VAL A 69 -2.05 -9.74 15.13
CA VAL A 69 -3.06 -9.55 14.07
C VAL A 69 -2.90 -8.19 13.40
N LEU A 70 -2.74 -7.12 14.18
CA LEU A 70 -2.55 -5.77 13.65
C LEU A 70 -1.26 -5.63 12.84
N LEU A 71 -0.16 -6.23 13.30
CA LEU A 71 1.11 -6.25 12.57
C LEU A 71 0.99 -7.02 11.26
N LEU A 72 0.29 -8.16 11.25
CA LEU A 72 0.03 -8.93 10.02
C LEU A 72 -0.83 -8.15 9.03
N CYS A 73 -1.90 -7.50 9.51
CA CYS A 73 -2.75 -6.66 8.68
C CYS A 73 -1.96 -5.49 8.08
N PHE A 74 -1.11 -4.83 8.88
CA PHE A 74 -0.26 -3.75 8.42
C PHE A 74 0.74 -4.24 7.36
N MET A 75 1.40 -5.36 7.61
CA MET A 75 2.36 -5.96 6.67
C MET A 75 1.69 -6.37 5.36
N ALA A 76 0.49 -6.96 5.43
CA ALA A 76 -0.30 -7.32 4.26
C ALA A 76 -0.73 -6.09 3.45
N ALA A 77 -1.14 -5.01 4.13
CA ALA A 77 -1.48 -3.74 3.49
C ALA A 77 -0.27 -3.11 2.79
N MET A 78 0.90 -3.09 3.43
CA MET A 78 2.14 -2.60 2.84
C MET A 78 2.56 -3.41 1.61
N LEU A 79 2.45 -4.75 1.66
CA LEU A 79 2.69 -5.60 0.49
C LEU A 79 1.69 -5.30 -0.63
N GLY A 80 0.42 -5.06 -0.30
CA GLY A 80 -0.59 -4.64 -1.25
C GLY A 80 -0.24 -3.33 -1.96
N VAL A 81 0.25 -2.32 -1.24
CA VAL A 81 0.73 -1.05 -1.83
C VAL A 81 1.85 -1.29 -2.83
N VAL A 82 2.86 -2.06 -2.44
CA VAL A 82 4.09 -2.25 -3.24
C VAL A 82 3.84 -3.10 -4.48
N LEU A 83 2.89 -4.03 -4.41
CA LEU A 83 2.60 -4.97 -5.50
C LEU A 83 1.45 -4.51 -6.40
N SER A 84 0.69 -3.46 -6.05
CA SER A 84 -0.46 -3.02 -6.85
C SER A 84 -0.02 -2.42 -8.20
N ASP A 85 -0.62 -2.92 -9.30
CA ASP A 85 -0.51 -2.32 -10.63
C ASP A 85 -1.65 -1.33 -10.92
N ASN A 86 -2.72 -1.32 -10.12
CA ASN A 86 -3.86 -0.42 -10.29
C ASN A 86 -3.86 0.68 -9.23
N LEU A 87 -3.95 1.95 -9.65
CA LEU A 87 -3.89 3.13 -8.77
C LEU A 87 -5.00 3.14 -7.71
N ILE A 88 -6.21 2.68 -8.04
CA ILE A 88 -7.31 2.63 -7.08
C ILE A 88 -7.08 1.51 -6.06
N VAL A 89 -6.60 0.36 -6.49
CA VAL A 89 -6.22 -0.76 -5.60
C VAL A 89 -5.07 -0.33 -4.69
N LEU A 90 -4.07 0.35 -5.23
CA LEU A 90 -2.97 0.93 -4.46
C LEU A 90 -3.50 1.87 -3.39
N PHE A 91 -4.42 2.77 -3.72
CA PHE A 91 -5.05 3.68 -2.77
C PHE A 91 -5.78 2.92 -1.66
N VAL A 92 -6.54 1.88 -1.99
CA VAL A 92 -7.25 1.07 -0.97
C VAL A 92 -6.24 0.46 0.02
N PHE A 93 -5.14 -0.11 -0.46
CA PHE A 93 -4.11 -0.65 0.42
C PHE A 93 -3.39 0.46 1.20
N TRP A 94 -3.19 1.64 0.61
CA TRP A 94 -2.63 2.81 1.30
C TRP A 94 -3.51 3.23 2.48
N GLU A 95 -4.82 3.36 2.29
CA GLU A 95 -5.76 3.67 3.39
C GLU A 95 -5.77 2.57 4.45
N LEU A 96 -5.65 1.30 4.04
CA LEU A 96 -5.55 0.19 4.97
C LEU A 96 -4.29 0.27 5.84
N THR A 97 -3.16 0.77 5.30
CA THR A 97 -1.96 1.05 6.11
C THR A 97 -2.22 2.15 7.13
N SER A 98 -2.95 3.20 6.77
CA SER A 98 -3.31 4.31 7.66
C SER A 98 -4.18 3.83 8.83
N ILE A 99 -5.19 3.01 8.54
CA ILE A 99 -6.09 2.43 9.55
C ILE A 99 -5.32 1.51 10.50
N THR A 100 -4.52 0.61 9.96
CA THR A 100 -3.74 -0.34 10.78
C THR A 100 -2.67 0.37 11.60
N SER A 101 -2.01 1.41 11.06
CA SER A 101 -1.11 2.30 11.81
C SER A 101 -1.82 2.98 12.98
N TYR A 102 -3.02 3.54 12.75
CA TYR A 102 -3.83 4.14 13.79
C TYR A 102 -4.08 3.14 14.94
N LEU A 103 -4.46 1.91 14.61
CA LEU A 103 -4.73 0.87 15.59
C LEU A 103 -3.46 0.41 16.32
N LEU A 104 -2.30 0.43 15.67
CA LEU A 104 -1.01 0.11 16.26
C LEU A 104 -0.52 1.22 17.20
N ILE A 105 -0.62 2.51 16.80
CA ILE A 105 -0.25 3.66 17.64
C ILE A 105 -1.17 3.72 18.87
N GLY A 106 -2.46 3.50 18.67
CA GLY A 106 -3.47 3.45 19.72
C GLY A 106 -3.57 2.08 20.43
N PHE A 107 -2.54 1.23 20.33
CA PHE A 107 -2.56 -0.12 20.91
C PHE A 107 -2.86 -0.11 22.42
N ASN A 108 -2.23 0.81 23.15
CA ASN A 108 -2.59 1.08 24.55
C ASN A 108 -3.82 1.99 24.62
N HIS A 109 -4.99 1.40 24.40
CA HIS A 109 -6.27 2.11 24.31
C HIS A 109 -6.76 2.68 25.66
N GLU A 110 -6.17 2.30 26.77
CA GLU A 110 -6.45 2.87 28.10
C GLU A 110 -5.81 4.24 28.26
N ASP A 111 -4.70 4.51 27.58
CA ASP A 111 -4.03 5.81 27.62
C ASP A 111 -4.72 6.83 26.67
N ALA A 112 -5.27 7.89 27.27
CA ALA A 112 -5.92 8.96 26.54
C ALA A 112 -4.95 9.72 25.60
N ASN A 113 -3.68 9.85 25.98
CA ASN A 113 -2.66 10.48 25.16
C ASN A 113 -2.34 9.62 23.92
N ALA A 114 -2.20 8.31 24.09
CA ALA A 114 -1.97 7.39 22.98
C ALA A 114 -3.10 7.47 21.95
N ARG A 115 -4.37 7.46 22.43
CA ARG A 115 -5.53 7.62 21.55
C ARG A 115 -5.56 8.96 20.80
N ALA A 116 -5.26 10.07 21.51
CA ALA A 116 -5.24 11.40 20.89
C ALA A 116 -4.17 11.50 19.81
N LYS A 117 -2.97 10.95 20.05
CA LYS A 117 -1.87 10.93 19.08
C LYS A 117 -2.17 10.03 17.88
N ALA A 118 -2.78 8.87 18.12
CA ALA A 118 -3.23 7.98 17.05
C ALA A 118 -4.27 8.69 16.15
N LEU A 119 -5.28 9.34 16.74
CA LEU A 119 -6.29 10.07 16.00
C LEU A 119 -5.69 11.25 15.21
N GLN A 120 -4.75 11.99 15.79
CA GLN A 120 -4.07 13.08 15.11
C GLN A 120 -3.31 12.54 13.87
N GLY A 121 -2.60 11.43 14.00
CA GLY A 121 -1.93 10.76 12.90
C GLY A 121 -2.92 10.36 11.80
N LEU A 122 -4.04 9.73 12.18
CA LEU A 122 -5.07 9.30 11.23
C LEU A 122 -5.66 10.48 10.44
N ILE A 123 -6.00 11.59 11.10
CA ILE A 123 -6.57 12.77 10.43
C ILE A 123 -5.60 13.33 9.38
N VAL A 124 -4.32 13.41 9.72
CA VAL A 124 -3.29 13.91 8.78
C VAL A 124 -3.12 12.96 7.60
N THR A 125 -3.02 11.65 7.84
CA THR A 125 -2.81 10.65 6.77
C THR A 125 -4.03 10.54 5.87
N VAL A 126 -5.26 10.54 6.41
CA VAL A 126 -6.49 10.51 5.60
C VAL A 126 -6.64 11.81 4.79
N GLY A 127 -6.29 12.97 5.37
CA GLY A 127 -6.29 14.23 4.62
C GLY A 127 -5.34 14.20 3.42
N GLY A 128 -4.12 13.68 3.60
CA GLY A 128 -3.18 13.42 2.50
C GLY A 128 -3.69 12.37 1.52
N GLY A 129 -4.33 11.31 2.03
CA GLY A 129 -4.94 10.26 1.21
C GLY A 129 -6.01 10.78 0.26
N LEU A 130 -6.85 11.72 0.68
CA LEU A 130 -7.85 12.35 -0.19
C LEU A 130 -7.20 13.14 -1.34
N ALA A 131 -6.10 13.83 -1.08
CA ALA A 131 -5.33 14.49 -2.12
C ALA A 131 -4.72 13.47 -3.10
N LEU A 132 -4.11 12.42 -2.58
CA LEU A 132 -3.55 11.30 -3.36
C LEU A 132 -4.61 10.65 -4.25
N MET A 133 -5.81 10.36 -3.72
CA MET A 133 -6.92 9.79 -4.47
C MET A 133 -7.33 10.71 -5.63
N THR A 134 -7.41 12.02 -5.36
CA THR A 134 -7.75 13.01 -6.41
C THR A 134 -6.69 13.02 -7.50
N GLY A 135 -5.40 12.98 -7.13
CA GLY A 135 -4.28 12.86 -8.08
C GLY A 135 -4.36 11.60 -8.93
N PHE A 136 -4.67 10.45 -8.32
CA PHE A 136 -4.84 9.18 -9.03
C PHE A 136 -6.02 9.19 -10.00
N ILE A 137 -7.15 9.79 -9.62
CA ILE A 137 -8.31 9.94 -10.50
C ILE A 137 -7.95 10.82 -11.71
N LEU A 138 -7.29 11.96 -11.48
CA LEU A 138 -6.84 12.83 -12.55
C LEU A 138 -5.87 12.11 -13.50
N LEU A 139 -4.88 11.42 -12.94
CA LEU A 139 -3.90 10.67 -13.73
C LEU A 139 -4.57 9.57 -14.56
N GLY A 140 -5.51 8.84 -13.97
CA GLY A 140 -6.28 7.81 -14.65
C GLY A 140 -7.14 8.37 -15.80
N GLN A 141 -7.76 9.54 -15.60
CA GLN A 141 -8.54 10.21 -16.65
C GLN A 141 -7.65 10.71 -17.80
N ILE A 142 -6.51 11.32 -17.48
CA ILE A 142 -5.55 11.81 -18.48
C ILE A 142 -4.97 10.63 -19.28
N GLY A 143 -4.60 9.55 -18.60
CA GLY A 143 -3.98 8.37 -19.21
C GLY A 143 -4.97 7.38 -19.84
N GLY A 144 -6.27 7.52 -19.55
CA GLY A 144 -7.32 6.61 -20.03
C GLY A 144 -7.24 5.20 -19.43
N SER A 145 -6.55 5.02 -18.30
CA SER A 145 -6.44 3.78 -17.55
C SER A 145 -6.01 4.06 -16.12
N TYR A 146 -6.38 3.19 -15.19
CA TYR A 146 -5.88 3.20 -13.81
C TYR A 146 -4.76 2.17 -13.58
N GLU A 147 -4.37 1.39 -14.59
CA GLU A 147 -3.25 0.46 -14.50
C GLU A 147 -1.92 1.19 -14.71
N LEU A 148 -1.02 1.10 -13.73
CA LEU A 148 0.28 1.76 -13.73
C LEU A 148 1.14 1.31 -14.92
N SER A 149 1.12 0.03 -15.24
CA SER A 149 1.80 -0.56 -16.40
C SER A 149 1.36 0.09 -17.73
N VAL A 150 0.07 0.41 -17.87
CA VAL A 150 -0.48 1.10 -19.04
C VAL A 150 -0.09 2.58 -19.03
N LEU A 151 -0.17 3.23 -17.88
CA LEU A 151 0.18 4.66 -17.74
C LEU A 151 1.66 4.93 -18.09
N ILE A 152 2.56 4.05 -17.65
CA ILE A 152 3.99 4.13 -17.97
C ILE A 152 4.23 4.10 -19.48
N THR A 153 3.54 3.22 -20.21
CA THR A 153 3.68 3.14 -21.68
C THR A 153 3.16 4.39 -22.40
N ARG A 154 2.22 5.12 -21.78
CA ARG A 154 1.62 6.36 -22.30
C ARG A 154 2.26 7.63 -21.76
N GLY A 155 3.41 7.53 -21.09
CA GLY A 155 4.07 8.63 -20.38
C GLY A 155 4.21 9.90 -21.22
N GLY A 156 4.59 9.81 -22.49
CA GLY A 156 4.77 10.97 -23.35
C GLY A 156 3.49 11.79 -23.60
N THR A 157 2.34 11.15 -23.71
CA THR A 157 1.03 11.82 -23.88
C THR A 157 0.53 12.40 -22.57
N ILE A 158 0.78 11.71 -21.45
CA ILE A 158 0.35 12.12 -20.11
C ILE A 158 1.11 13.38 -19.68
N THR A 159 2.43 13.41 -19.87
CA THR A 159 3.28 14.56 -19.48
C THR A 159 2.98 15.82 -20.28
N ALA A 160 2.48 15.72 -21.50
CA ALA A 160 2.07 16.86 -22.32
C ALA A 160 0.70 17.45 -21.91
N HIS A 161 -0.05 16.79 -21.05
CA HIS A 161 -1.39 17.25 -20.66
C HIS A 161 -1.34 18.40 -19.65
N PRO A 162 -2.15 19.49 -19.82
CA PRO A 162 -2.10 20.67 -18.95
C PRO A 162 -2.33 20.36 -17.46
N LEU A 163 -3.14 19.36 -17.14
CA LEU A 163 -3.46 18.96 -15.76
C LEU A 163 -2.44 17.99 -15.13
N TYR A 164 -1.40 17.58 -15.90
CA TYR A 164 -0.39 16.64 -15.38
C TYR A 164 0.34 17.20 -14.14
N GLY A 165 0.74 18.49 -14.20
CA GLY A 165 1.39 19.15 -13.07
C GLY A 165 0.51 19.19 -11.81
N LEU A 166 -0.80 19.41 -11.97
CA LEU A 166 -1.74 19.35 -10.85
C LEU A 166 -1.86 17.94 -10.28
N ALA A 167 -1.95 16.93 -11.13
CA ALA A 167 -2.00 15.53 -10.69
C ALA A 167 -0.76 15.16 -9.86
N LEU A 168 0.45 15.58 -10.30
CA LEU A 168 1.69 15.33 -9.56
C LEU A 168 1.77 16.05 -8.21
N VAL A 169 1.21 17.26 -8.10
CA VAL A 169 1.19 17.99 -6.80
C VAL A 169 0.25 17.33 -5.80
N LEU A 170 -0.79 16.65 -6.27
CA LEU A 170 -1.77 15.95 -5.44
C LEU A 170 -1.30 14.54 -5.01
N ILE A 171 -0.38 13.93 -5.75
CA ILE A 171 0.26 12.66 -5.44
C ILE A 171 1.47 12.87 -4.53
#